data_c6454a6385974797812c424334a31abc
#
_entry.id   c6454a6385974797812c424334a31abc
#
_cell.length_a   1.000
_cell.length_b   1.000
_cell.length_c   1.000
_cell.angle_alpha   90.00
_cell.angle_beta   90.00
_cell.angle_gamma   90.00
#
_symmetry.space_group_name_H-M   'P 1'
#
loop_
_entity.id
_entity.type
_entity.pdbx_description
1 polymer ?
#
loop_
_entity_poly.entity_id
_entity_poly.type
_entity_poly.pdbx_seq_one_letter_code
_entity_poly.pdbx_strand_id
1 'polypeptide(L)'
;MPTLPNNITHPGRLLLDRRRFFGETVSSLGSIALLQLLHSQNLIADEQAWTPQVPPTAPHAPRTGLLQAKARNVLVVFCAGACSQLETWDYKPELIRLDGQPMPGGPPVTFQGPAGNLARPQYRFRPRGQSGKMVSDMLPHLGALVDDFAFVHTLTSKTNTHGPAENFLSTGFVQDGFPSIGAWVTWALGTENQNLPAFVAIPDPRGIPQASVNNWGAGFLPAVFQGTSFSASQPIRNLHPPISTSAAADNSARSLLQMLNEQQLRQNPLDSELAARIASYELAARMQTSVPRITDLSSESSHTLSMYGADDPSDPIRAGYARNCILARRLIEQGVRFVQLFNGAYASAGKLNWDGHQALREQYDVHGRIMDQPTAALIRDLKQRGLLEDTLVVWCTEFGRMPMFQKGAFGRDHNPQGFTAVLTGAGIRPGVSYGQTDEIGFKAVQDVSSVHDLNATILHLLGLDHTRLTFRHNGVARRLTDVHGHILQPILA
;
A
#
# COMPACT_ATOMS: atom_id res chain seq x y z
N MET A 1 -4.97 -31.45 39.46
CA MET A 1 -4.11 -30.42 38.85
C MET A 1 -5.01 -29.56 38.00
N PRO A 2 -5.06 -28.25 38.15
CA PRO A 2 -5.85 -27.40 37.24
C PRO A 2 -5.27 -27.52 35.84
N THR A 3 -6.12 -27.89 34.88
CA THR A 3 -5.76 -27.93 33.46
C THR A 3 -5.51 -26.51 32.96
N LEU A 4 -4.37 -26.28 32.30
CA LEU A 4 -4.06 -25.00 31.69
C LEU A 4 -5.13 -24.64 30.64
N PRO A 5 -5.56 -23.38 30.55
CA PRO A 5 -6.51 -22.95 29.53
C PRO A 5 -5.97 -23.28 28.14
N ASN A 6 -6.84 -23.80 27.25
CA ASN A 6 -6.47 -24.19 25.87
C ASN A 6 -6.10 -23.00 24.97
N ASN A 7 -6.30 -21.76 25.43
CA ASN A 7 -6.08 -20.52 24.70
C ASN A 7 -4.70 -19.87 24.90
N ILE A 8 -3.77 -20.52 25.61
CA ILE A 8 -2.42 -19.98 25.84
C ILE A 8 -1.54 -20.28 24.63
N THR A 9 -0.87 -19.27 24.10
CA THR A 9 0.12 -19.39 23.01
C THR A 9 1.32 -20.23 23.43
N HIS A 10 2.08 -20.77 22.47
CA HIS A 10 3.27 -21.56 22.78
C HIS A 10 4.30 -20.79 23.64
N PRO A 11 4.65 -19.52 23.35
CA PRO A 11 5.49 -18.70 24.24
C PRO A 11 4.88 -18.50 25.62
N GLY A 12 3.56 -18.33 25.71
CA GLY A 12 2.85 -18.23 26.99
C GLY A 12 2.97 -19.51 27.84
N ARG A 13 2.89 -20.68 27.21
CA ARG A 13 3.11 -21.97 27.88
C ARG A 13 4.53 -22.12 28.43
N LEU A 14 5.54 -21.76 27.64
CA LEU A 14 6.94 -21.80 28.07
C LEU A 14 7.21 -20.89 29.27
N LEU A 15 6.58 -19.69 29.33
CA LEU A 15 6.67 -18.79 30.48
C LEU A 15 6.01 -19.36 31.74
N LEU A 16 4.85 -20.01 31.59
CA LEU A 16 4.18 -20.67 32.72
C LEU A 16 4.97 -21.88 33.23
N ASP A 17 5.57 -22.69 32.37
CA ASP A 17 6.39 -23.84 32.75
C ASP A 17 7.67 -23.42 33.49
N ARG A 18 8.34 -22.35 33.07
CA ARG A 18 9.50 -21.78 33.78
C ARG A 18 9.11 -21.24 35.15
N ARG A 19 7.92 -20.69 35.35
CA ARG A 19 7.45 -20.15 36.63
C ARG A 19 6.83 -21.21 37.54
N ARG A 20 6.40 -22.37 37.03
CA ARG A 20 5.97 -23.51 37.85
C ARG A 20 7.05 -23.97 38.82
N PHE A 21 8.31 -23.87 38.40
CA PHE A 21 9.45 -24.19 39.29
C PHE A 21 9.57 -23.23 40.50
N PHE A 22 9.00 -22.03 40.43
CA PHE A 22 9.02 -21.05 41.52
C PHE A 22 7.68 -20.84 42.22
N GLY A 23 6.64 -21.61 41.86
CA GLY A 23 5.26 -21.17 42.09
C GLY A 23 4.33 -22.05 42.91
N GLU A 24 4.79 -22.82 43.93
CA GLU A 24 3.86 -23.45 44.86
C GLU A 24 3.18 -22.48 45.87
N THR A 25 3.44 -21.17 45.75
CA THR A 25 2.92 -20.13 46.68
C THR A 25 2.29 -18.92 46.02
N VAL A 26 1.81 -19.01 44.78
CA VAL A 26 1.13 -17.84 44.15
C VAL A 26 -0.36 -17.87 44.51
N SER A 27 -0.76 -16.93 45.38
CA SER A 27 -2.17 -16.61 45.69
C SER A 27 -2.96 -16.27 44.39
N SER A 28 -4.29 -16.44 44.39
CA SER A 28 -5.21 -16.19 43.28
C SER A 28 -5.03 -14.82 42.61
N LEU A 29 -4.58 -13.80 43.34
CA LEU A 29 -4.24 -12.45 42.83
C LEU A 29 -3.03 -12.47 41.88
N GLY A 30 -1.99 -13.26 42.18
CA GLY A 30 -0.84 -13.41 41.28
C GLY A 30 -1.16 -14.10 39.95
N SER A 31 -2.11 -15.03 39.96
CA SER A 31 -2.60 -15.68 38.73
C SER A 31 -3.38 -14.70 37.86
N ILE A 32 -4.22 -13.84 38.43
CA ILE A 32 -4.95 -12.79 37.70
C ILE A 32 -3.98 -11.76 37.13
N ALA A 33 -3.01 -11.29 37.92
CA ALA A 33 -1.97 -10.36 37.44
C ALA A 33 -1.12 -10.96 36.32
N LEU A 34 -0.79 -12.27 36.40
CA LEU A 34 -0.05 -12.97 35.36
C LEU A 34 -0.88 -13.10 34.07
N LEU A 35 -2.18 -13.46 34.19
CA LEU A 35 -3.09 -13.52 33.05
C LEU A 35 -3.25 -12.16 32.37
N GLN A 36 -3.35 -11.09 33.16
CA GLN A 36 -3.44 -9.73 32.65
C GLN A 36 -2.14 -9.27 31.97
N LEU A 37 -0.98 -9.66 32.52
CA LEU A 37 0.33 -9.43 31.92
C LEU A 37 0.50 -10.22 30.61
N LEU A 38 0.12 -11.50 30.60
CA LEU A 38 0.15 -12.34 29.41
C LEU A 38 -0.80 -11.82 28.32
N HIS A 39 -1.98 -11.31 28.71
CA HIS A 39 -2.91 -10.66 27.79
C HIS A 39 -2.34 -9.37 27.23
N SER A 40 -1.78 -8.50 28.08
CA SER A 40 -1.17 -7.23 27.64
C SER A 40 0.05 -7.40 26.75
N GLN A 41 0.74 -8.55 26.85
CA GLN A 41 1.87 -8.93 25.98
C GLN A 41 1.47 -9.83 24.79
N ASN A 42 0.16 -10.00 24.53
CA ASN A 42 -0.36 -10.88 23.48
C ASN A 42 0.14 -12.33 23.55
N LEU A 43 0.43 -12.84 24.75
CA LEU A 43 0.88 -14.21 24.99
C LEU A 43 -0.29 -15.17 25.25
N ILE A 44 -1.50 -14.64 25.45
CA ILE A 44 -2.76 -15.40 25.46
C ILE A 44 -3.40 -15.23 24.09
N ALA A 45 -3.92 -16.31 23.53
CA ALA A 45 -4.69 -16.23 22.29
C ALA A 45 -5.94 -15.37 22.54
N ASP A 46 -6.11 -14.31 21.74
CA ASP A 46 -7.29 -13.45 21.83
C ASP A 46 -8.53 -14.28 21.44
N GLU A 47 -9.49 -14.41 22.35
CA GLU A 47 -10.76 -15.08 22.07
C GLU A 47 -11.55 -14.38 20.96
N GLN A 48 -11.21 -13.13 20.65
CA GLN A 48 -11.78 -12.33 19.56
C GLN A 48 -11.00 -12.44 18.26
N ALA A 49 -9.87 -13.16 18.21
CA ALA A 49 -9.09 -13.35 17.00
C ALA A 49 -9.96 -13.96 15.89
N TRP A 50 -9.86 -13.39 14.70
CA TRP A 50 -10.57 -13.84 13.52
C TRP A 50 -9.60 -14.23 12.40
N THR A 51 -9.77 -15.46 11.93
CA THR A 51 -9.03 -16.01 10.79
C THR A 51 -10.04 -16.37 9.70
N PRO A 52 -9.91 -15.83 8.47
CA PRO A 52 -10.81 -16.16 7.37
C PRO A 52 -10.79 -17.66 7.07
N GLN A 53 -11.95 -18.23 6.79
CA GLN A 53 -12.07 -19.60 6.28
C GLN A 53 -11.78 -19.58 4.78
N VAL A 54 -10.59 -20.01 4.40
CA VAL A 54 -10.12 -20.02 3.00
C VAL A 54 -10.28 -21.44 2.44
N PRO A 55 -11.21 -21.67 1.48
CA PRO A 55 -11.33 -22.97 0.83
C PRO A 55 -10.05 -23.28 0.02
N PRO A 56 -9.39 -24.43 0.23
CA PRO A 56 -8.15 -24.76 -0.50
C PRO A 56 -8.34 -24.81 -2.02
N THR A 57 -9.50 -25.27 -2.49
CA THR A 57 -9.81 -25.38 -3.93
C THR A 57 -10.28 -24.06 -4.57
N ALA A 58 -10.62 -23.04 -3.76
CA ALA A 58 -11.06 -21.73 -4.24
C ALA A 58 -10.53 -20.62 -3.32
N PRO A 59 -9.21 -20.43 -3.22
CA PRO A 59 -8.60 -19.52 -2.25
C PRO A 59 -9.01 -18.05 -2.47
N HIS A 60 -9.36 -17.69 -3.70
CA HIS A 60 -9.79 -16.34 -4.06
C HIS A 60 -11.32 -16.14 -4.05
N ALA A 61 -12.11 -17.15 -3.64
CA ALA A 61 -13.55 -16.97 -3.51
C ALA A 61 -13.90 -15.75 -2.64
N PRO A 62 -14.93 -14.96 -3.00
CA PRO A 62 -15.35 -13.80 -2.21
C PRO A 62 -15.73 -14.21 -0.78
N ARG A 63 -15.31 -13.40 0.18
CA ARG A 63 -15.60 -13.54 1.61
C ARG A 63 -16.03 -12.20 2.19
N THR A 64 -16.84 -12.25 3.24
CA THR A 64 -17.27 -11.06 3.98
C THR A 64 -16.35 -10.82 5.16
N GLY A 65 -16.08 -9.55 5.45
CA GLY A 65 -15.39 -9.12 6.66
C GLY A 65 -16.30 -9.14 7.90
N LEU A 66 -15.76 -8.75 9.05
CA LEU A 66 -16.48 -8.65 10.31
C LEU A 66 -17.33 -7.38 10.45
N LEU A 67 -16.99 -6.35 9.69
CA LEU A 67 -17.62 -5.04 9.73
C LEU A 67 -18.36 -4.77 8.40
N GLN A 68 -19.22 -3.76 8.40
CA GLN A 68 -19.83 -3.29 7.17
C GLN A 68 -18.78 -2.56 6.32
N ALA A 69 -18.48 -3.12 5.16
CA ALA A 69 -17.56 -2.50 4.22
C ALA A 69 -18.15 -1.22 3.59
N LYS A 70 -17.33 -0.18 3.48
CA LYS A 70 -17.59 1.04 2.71
C LYS A 70 -16.91 0.99 1.36
N ALA A 71 -15.79 0.29 1.25
CA ALA A 71 -15.02 0.08 0.03
C ALA A 71 -15.04 -1.39 -0.39
N ARG A 72 -15.14 -1.64 -1.68
CA ARG A 72 -14.98 -2.97 -2.29
C ARG A 72 -13.57 -3.17 -2.83
N ASN A 73 -12.98 -2.10 -3.36
CA ASN A 73 -11.69 -2.10 -4.03
C ASN A 73 -10.77 -1.06 -3.40
N VAL A 74 -9.46 -1.31 -3.48
CA VAL A 74 -8.43 -0.34 -3.08
C VAL A 74 -7.49 -0.11 -4.26
N LEU A 75 -7.21 1.16 -4.53
CA LEU A 75 -6.19 1.62 -5.46
C LEU A 75 -5.16 2.46 -4.70
N VAL A 76 -3.93 1.97 -4.60
CA VAL A 76 -2.82 2.71 -4.00
C VAL A 76 -1.97 3.32 -5.12
N VAL A 77 -1.79 4.64 -5.12
CA VAL A 77 -0.83 5.36 -5.94
C VAL A 77 0.38 5.65 -5.07
N PHE A 78 1.43 4.88 -5.23
CA PHE A 78 2.63 4.95 -4.41
C PHE A 78 3.74 5.72 -5.11
N CYS A 79 4.07 6.91 -4.61
CA CYS A 79 5.17 7.76 -5.08
C CYS A 79 6.48 7.36 -4.39
N ALA A 80 7.20 6.37 -4.96
CA ALA A 80 8.43 5.83 -4.39
C ALA A 80 9.60 6.83 -4.48
N GLY A 81 10.41 6.89 -3.43
CA GLY A 81 11.53 7.81 -3.30
C GLY A 81 11.21 9.00 -2.40
N ALA A 82 10.24 8.91 -1.52
CA ALA A 82 9.90 9.91 -0.51
C ALA A 82 9.56 11.28 -1.11
N CYS A 83 8.41 11.35 -1.77
CA CYS A 83 7.87 12.58 -2.34
C CYS A 83 7.67 13.63 -1.25
N SER A 84 8.27 14.82 -1.43
CA SER A 84 8.29 15.90 -0.44
C SER A 84 6.90 16.47 -0.18
N GLN A 85 6.43 16.39 1.07
CA GLN A 85 5.22 17.06 1.54
C GLN A 85 5.29 18.57 1.33
N LEU A 86 6.50 19.16 1.47
CA LEU A 86 6.74 20.59 1.37
C LEU A 86 6.69 21.11 -0.07
N GLU A 87 6.86 20.25 -1.06
CA GLU A 87 6.76 20.61 -2.48
C GLU A 87 5.36 20.29 -3.06
N THR A 88 4.48 19.62 -2.29
CA THR A 88 3.19 19.12 -2.78
C THR A 88 1.98 19.65 -2.01
N TRP A 89 1.77 19.22 -0.77
CA TRP A 89 0.50 19.34 -0.04
C TRP A 89 0.56 20.11 1.27
N ASP A 90 1.75 20.24 1.87
CA ASP A 90 1.93 20.82 3.20
C ASP A 90 2.48 22.23 3.12
N TYR A 91 1.58 23.21 2.96
CA TYR A 91 1.94 24.64 2.84
C TYR A 91 2.42 25.20 4.16
N LYS A 92 3.64 25.77 4.18
CA LYS A 92 4.30 26.33 5.35
C LYS A 92 4.77 27.78 5.12
N PRO A 93 3.93 28.78 5.44
CA PRO A 93 4.33 30.18 5.29
C PRO A 93 5.54 30.55 6.13
N GLU A 94 5.71 29.94 7.32
CA GLU A 94 6.85 30.18 8.19
C GLU A 94 8.16 29.67 7.57
N LEU A 95 8.14 28.52 6.88
CA LEU A 95 9.29 28.03 6.13
C LEU A 95 9.70 29.00 5.01
N ILE A 96 8.72 29.67 4.38
CA ILE A 96 9.00 30.72 3.37
C ILE A 96 9.65 31.94 4.00
N ARG A 97 9.17 32.36 5.19
CA ARG A 97 9.72 33.50 5.95
C ARG A 97 11.15 33.23 6.45
N LEU A 98 11.45 32.00 6.83
CA LEU A 98 12.76 31.59 7.35
C LEU A 98 13.73 31.09 6.27
N ASP A 99 13.43 31.29 4.98
CA ASP A 99 14.27 30.85 3.87
C ASP A 99 15.71 31.36 4.03
N GLY A 100 16.68 30.47 3.88
CA GLY A 100 18.11 30.79 4.01
C GLY A 100 18.63 30.95 5.45
N GLN A 101 17.76 30.80 6.48
CA GLN A 101 18.17 30.92 7.88
C GLN A 101 18.52 29.54 8.47
N PRO A 102 19.38 29.48 9.50
CA PRO A 102 19.62 28.24 10.23
C PRO A 102 18.33 27.78 10.95
N MET A 103 18.19 26.47 11.12
CA MET A 103 17.05 25.90 11.84
C MET A 103 17.06 26.35 13.31
N PRO A 104 15.94 26.87 13.86
CA PRO A 104 15.81 27.15 15.29
C PRO A 104 16.10 25.90 16.13
N GLY A 105 16.92 26.03 17.18
CA GLY A 105 17.33 24.91 18.02
C GLY A 105 18.50 24.08 17.49
N GLY A 106 19.07 24.44 16.34
CA GLY A 106 20.20 23.77 15.72
C GLY A 106 19.81 22.73 14.66
N PRO A 107 20.78 22.22 13.89
CA PRO A 107 20.52 21.25 12.85
C PRO A 107 20.11 19.89 13.44
N PRO A 108 19.07 19.24 12.86
CA PRO A 108 18.70 17.88 13.26
C PRO A 108 19.74 16.85 12.78
N VAL A 109 19.64 15.64 13.30
CA VAL A 109 20.36 14.49 12.74
C VAL A 109 19.84 14.22 11.33
N THR A 110 20.75 14.12 10.38
CA THR A 110 20.46 13.88 8.95
C THR A 110 20.85 12.47 8.54
N PHE A 111 20.30 11.97 7.44
CA PHE A 111 20.65 10.66 6.89
C PHE A 111 21.87 10.76 5.95
N GLN A 112 21.89 11.76 5.07
CA GLN A 112 22.98 11.95 4.10
C GLN A 112 23.65 13.31 4.26
N GLY A 113 24.78 13.31 4.96
CA GLY A 113 25.61 14.51 5.11
C GLY A 113 24.99 15.59 6.00
N PRO A 114 25.70 16.70 6.22
CA PRO A 114 25.26 17.77 7.11
C PRO A 114 24.08 18.56 6.54
N ALA A 115 23.16 18.96 7.44
CA ALA A 115 22.10 19.90 7.09
C ALA A 115 22.64 21.26 6.69
N GLY A 116 22.01 21.89 5.71
CA GLY A 116 22.17 23.31 5.40
C GLY A 116 21.14 24.16 6.12
N ASN A 117 20.84 25.31 5.56
CA ASN A 117 19.81 26.22 6.07
C ASN A 117 18.41 25.80 5.62
N LEU A 118 17.38 26.31 6.31
CA LEU A 118 16.01 26.17 5.91
C LEU A 118 15.84 26.64 4.46
N ALA A 119 15.02 25.90 3.72
CA ALA A 119 14.79 26.20 2.31
C ALA A 119 13.28 26.23 2.04
N ARG A 120 12.81 27.35 1.52
CA ARG A 120 11.40 27.47 1.10
C ARG A 120 11.02 26.41 0.07
N PRO A 121 9.72 26.11 -0.12
CA PRO A 121 9.24 25.29 -1.23
C PRO A 121 9.74 25.85 -2.57
N GLN A 122 10.13 24.96 -3.46
CA GLN A 122 10.62 25.34 -4.80
C GLN A 122 9.49 25.70 -5.76
N TYR A 123 8.24 25.44 -5.35
CA TYR A 123 7.02 25.75 -6.09
C TYR A 123 6.16 26.72 -5.30
N ARG A 124 5.38 27.55 -6.01
CA ARG A 124 4.36 28.38 -5.38
C ARG A 124 3.19 27.52 -4.96
N PHE A 125 2.60 27.87 -3.83
CA PHE A 125 1.32 27.32 -3.39
C PHE A 125 0.20 28.31 -3.70
N ARG A 126 -0.94 27.78 -4.13
CA ARG A 126 -2.15 28.58 -4.38
C ARG A 126 -3.37 27.90 -3.78
N PRO A 127 -4.39 28.69 -3.41
CA PRO A 127 -5.68 28.12 -3.02
C PRO A 127 -6.32 27.45 -4.23
N ARG A 128 -6.84 26.25 -4.04
CA ARG A 128 -7.50 25.42 -5.05
C ARG A 128 -8.85 24.96 -4.54
N GLY A 129 -9.76 24.66 -5.47
CA GLY A 129 -11.12 24.21 -5.17
C GLY A 129 -11.98 25.23 -4.45
N GLN A 130 -13.15 24.81 -3.99
CA GLN A 130 -14.06 25.62 -3.17
C GLN A 130 -13.56 25.66 -1.72
N SER A 131 -12.86 24.61 -1.26
CA SER A 131 -12.26 24.52 0.07
C SER A 131 -11.11 25.53 0.26
N GLY A 132 -10.55 26.12 -0.80
CA GLY A 132 -9.41 26.98 -0.72
C GLY A 132 -8.11 26.30 -0.27
N LYS A 133 -8.03 24.96 -0.37
CA LYS A 133 -6.85 24.19 0.03
C LYS A 133 -5.60 24.68 -0.73
N MET A 134 -4.57 25.01 0.04
CA MET A 134 -3.28 25.40 -0.52
C MET A 134 -2.57 24.20 -1.13
N VAL A 135 -2.33 24.23 -2.42
CA VAL A 135 -1.64 23.18 -3.19
C VAL A 135 -0.56 23.78 -4.06
N SER A 136 0.52 23.06 -4.20
CA SER A 136 1.66 23.40 -5.04
C SER A 136 1.28 23.54 -6.52
N ASP A 137 1.83 24.53 -7.20
CA ASP A 137 1.70 24.69 -8.67
C ASP A 137 2.34 23.54 -9.46
N MET A 138 3.10 22.67 -8.81
CA MET A 138 3.61 21.42 -9.39
C MET A 138 2.48 20.43 -9.73
N LEU A 139 1.35 20.52 -9.02
CA LEU A 139 0.21 19.60 -9.13
C LEU A 139 -1.08 20.28 -9.59
N PRO A 140 -1.10 20.92 -10.79
CA PRO A 140 -2.28 21.66 -11.24
C PRO A 140 -3.52 20.78 -11.48
N HIS A 141 -3.35 19.54 -11.95
CA HIS A 141 -4.45 18.63 -12.26
C HIS A 141 -5.04 17.96 -11.00
N LEU A 142 -4.19 17.47 -10.11
CA LEU A 142 -4.62 16.96 -8.79
C LEU A 142 -5.15 18.08 -7.90
N GLY A 143 -4.54 19.27 -7.98
CA GLY A 143 -5.02 20.47 -7.30
C GLY A 143 -6.45 20.87 -7.70
N ALA A 144 -6.91 20.54 -8.89
CA ALA A 144 -8.29 20.76 -9.32
C ALA A 144 -9.31 19.76 -8.70
N LEU A 145 -8.84 18.75 -7.96
CA LEU A 145 -9.67 17.73 -7.32
C LEU A 145 -9.64 17.80 -5.79
N VAL A 146 -9.05 18.84 -5.20
CA VAL A 146 -8.81 18.94 -3.75
C VAL A 146 -10.09 18.84 -2.91
N ASP A 147 -11.22 19.26 -3.44
CA ASP A 147 -12.50 19.18 -2.76
C ASP A 147 -13.02 17.74 -2.62
N ASP A 148 -12.50 16.81 -3.41
CA ASP A 148 -12.79 15.38 -3.31
C ASP A 148 -11.84 14.64 -2.34
N PHE A 149 -10.83 15.31 -1.79
CA PHE A 149 -9.74 14.68 -1.04
C PHE A 149 -9.87 14.86 0.47
N ALA A 150 -9.41 13.85 1.22
CA ALA A 150 -9.01 13.97 2.61
C ALA A 150 -7.48 13.93 2.69
N PHE A 151 -6.90 14.88 3.42
CA PHE A 151 -5.46 14.99 3.61
C PHE A 151 -5.07 14.54 5.02
N VAL A 152 -4.14 13.61 5.13
CA VAL A 152 -3.51 13.21 6.39
C VAL A 152 -2.08 13.75 6.38
N HIS A 153 -1.83 14.85 7.10
CA HIS A 153 -0.55 15.57 7.07
C HIS A 153 0.51 15.03 8.05
N THR A 154 0.12 14.08 8.89
CA THR A 154 0.89 13.71 10.09
C THR A 154 1.36 12.27 10.11
N LEU A 155 1.45 11.63 8.94
CA LEU A 155 2.02 10.30 8.89
C LEU A 155 3.49 10.32 9.31
N THR A 156 3.88 9.28 10.05
CA THR A 156 5.26 9.06 10.49
C THR A 156 5.72 7.67 10.07
N SER A 157 7.02 7.55 9.77
CA SER A 157 7.67 6.28 9.46
C SER A 157 8.67 5.88 10.56
N LYS A 158 8.87 4.58 10.76
CA LYS A 158 9.85 4.05 11.73
C LYS A 158 11.30 4.14 11.24
N THR A 159 11.50 4.48 9.98
CA THR A 159 12.82 4.53 9.36
C THR A 159 12.87 5.62 8.28
N ASN A 160 14.06 6.09 8.00
CA ASN A 160 14.38 7.05 6.95
C ASN A 160 15.19 6.43 5.80
N THR A 161 15.13 5.10 5.65
CA THR A 161 15.80 4.36 4.57
C THR A 161 14.73 3.80 3.64
N HIS A 162 14.80 4.05 2.34
CA HIS A 162 13.72 3.75 1.37
C HIS A 162 13.25 2.30 1.41
N GLY A 163 14.11 1.30 1.20
CA GLY A 163 13.70 -0.11 1.19
C GLY A 163 12.94 -0.54 2.45
N PRO A 164 13.51 -0.36 3.66
CA PRO A 164 12.80 -0.61 4.92
C PRO A 164 11.53 0.23 5.11
N ALA A 165 11.48 1.46 4.60
CA ALA A 165 10.29 2.31 4.71
C ALA A 165 9.18 1.90 3.73
N GLU A 166 9.53 1.49 2.51
CA GLU A 166 8.61 0.87 1.56
C GLU A 166 8.02 -0.43 2.13
N ASN A 167 8.86 -1.28 2.76
CA ASN A 167 8.39 -2.44 3.51
C ASN A 167 7.41 -2.03 4.62
N PHE A 168 7.77 -1.02 5.41
CA PHE A 168 6.93 -0.55 6.51
C PHE A 168 5.57 -0.05 6.02
N LEU A 169 5.54 0.73 4.94
CA LEU A 169 4.30 1.21 4.33
C LEU A 169 3.42 0.06 3.82
N SER A 170 4.05 -0.91 3.13
CA SER A 170 3.33 -2.01 2.49
C SER A 170 2.96 -3.14 3.44
N THR A 171 3.75 -3.42 4.49
CA THR A 171 3.61 -4.61 5.33
C THR A 171 3.35 -4.32 6.82
N GLY A 172 3.52 -3.06 7.26
CA GLY A 172 3.52 -2.67 8.68
C GLY A 172 4.83 -2.99 9.42
N PHE A 173 5.85 -3.53 8.74
CA PHE A 173 7.14 -3.91 9.33
C PHE A 173 8.29 -3.43 8.46
N VAL A 174 9.39 -3.01 9.10
CA VAL A 174 10.60 -2.55 8.39
C VAL A 174 11.43 -3.72 7.85
N GLN A 175 11.26 -4.93 8.41
CA GLN A 175 11.94 -6.14 8.01
C GLN A 175 11.22 -6.83 6.85
N ASP A 176 11.99 -7.59 6.06
CA ASP A 176 11.46 -8.46 5.02
C ASP A 176 10.72 -9.69 5.58
N GLY A 177 9.92 -10.34 4.75
CA GLY A 177 9.23 -11.59 5.07
C GLY A 177 7.83 -11.43 5.66
N PHE A 178 7.32 -10.20 5.79
CA PHE A 178 5.96 -9.92 6.21
C PHE A 178 5.02 -9.74 5.00
N PRO A 179 3.74 -10.16 5.12
CA PRO A 179 2.78 -9.99 4.03
C PRO A 179 2.43 -8.53 3.79
N SER A 180 2.33 -8.14 2.53
CA SER A 180 1.85 -6.83 2.14
C SER A 180 0.35 -6.66 2.45
N ILE A 181 -0.10 -5.43 2.60
CA ILE A 181 -1.52 -5.11 2.84
C ILE A 181 -2.44 -5.72 1.76
N GLY A 182 -2.01 -5.70 0.48
CA GLY A 182 -2.77 -6.33 -0.59
C GLY A 182 -2.90 -7.85 -0.41
N ALA A 183 -1.85 -8.53 0.10
CA ALA A 183 -1.91 -9.94 0.44
C ALA A 183 -2.84 -10.21 1.63
N TRP A 184 -2.81 -9.40 2.67
CA TRP A 184 -3.74 -9.48 3.80
C TRP A 184 -5.19 -9.30 3.37
N VAL A 185 -5.47 -8.28 2.56
CA VAL A 185 -6.82 -7.97 2.05
C VAL A 185 -7.36 -9.13 1.20
N THR A 186 -6.55 -9.65 0.28
CA THR A 186 -6.99 -10.72 -0.61
C THR A 186 -7.08 -12.08 0.12
N TRP A 187 -6.24 -12.33 1.11
CA TRP A 187 -6.39 -13.47 1.99
C TRP A 187 -7.67 -13.38 2.83
N ALA A 188 -8.01 -12.19 3.33
CA ALA A 188 -9.20 -12.01 4.15
C ALA A 188 -10.50 -12.06 3.32
N LEU A 189 -10.56 -11.38 2.18
CA LEU A 189 -11.80 -11.11 1.44
C LEU A 189 -11.91 -11.84 0.09
N GLY A 190 -10.82 -12.39 -0.45
CA GLY A 190 -10.82 -12.88 -1.83
C GLY A 190 -11.08 -11.78 -2.85
N THR A 191 -11.66 -12.15 -3.99
CA THR A 191 -12.02 -11.22 -5.06
C THR A 191 -13.31 -11.64 -5.75
N GLU A 192 -14.04 -10.67 -6.27
CA GLU A 192 -15.26 -10.93 -7.06
C GLU A 192 -14.92 -11.53 -8.44
N ASN A 193 -13.79 -11.14 -9.01
CA ASN A 193 -13.34 -11.64 -10.31
C ASN A 193 -12.42 -12.86 -10.14
N GLN A 194 -12.86 -14.00 -10.62
CA GLN A 194 -12.10 -15.26 -10.57
C GLN A 194 -11.17 -15.47 -11.77
N ASN A 195 -11.17 -14.57 -12.76
CA ASN A 195 -10.37 -14.67 -13.98
C ASN A 195 -9.15 -13.78 -13.99
N LEU A 196 -8.98 -12.97 -12.93
CA LEU A 196 -7.86 -12.06 -12.72
C LEU A 196 -7.29 -12.26 -11.33
N PRO A 197 -6.00 -11.89 -11.10
CA PRO A 197 -5.44 -11.86 -9.77
C PRO A 197 -6.23 -10.95 -8.86
N ALA A 198 -6.43 -11.35 -7.62
CA ALA A 198 -7.11 -10.55 -6.61
C ALA A 198 -6.30 -9.30 -6.22
N PHE A 199 -4.97 -9.38 -6.35
CA PHE A 199 -4.01 -8.31 -6.08
C PHE A 199 -3.08 -8.12 -7.28
N VAL A 200 -3.04 -6.90 -7.82
CA VAL A 200 -2.19 -6.51 -8.95
C VAL A 200 -1.27 -5.37 -8.55
N ALA A 201 0.02 -5.53 -8.79
CA ALA A 201 1.02 -4.48 -8.71
C ALA A 201 1.36 -3.98 -10.12
N ILE A 202 1.36 -2.66 -10.33
CA ILE A 202 1.70 -2.03 -11.60
C ILE A 202 2.94 -1.17 -11.38
N PRO A 203 4.16 -1.68 -11.67
CA PRO A 203 5.39 -0.91 -11.55
C PRO A 203 5.42 0.31 -12.46
N ASP A 204 6.24 1.28 -12.10
CA ASP A 204 6.54 2.44 -12.95
C ASP A 204 7.13 1.96 -14.30
N PRO A 205 6.81 2.60 -15.44
CA PRO A 205 7.41 2.24 -16.74
C PRO A 205 8.95 2.27 -16.76
N ARG A 206 9.56 3.00 -15.83
CA ARG A 206 11.02 3.13 -15.68
C ARG A 206 11.66 2.01 -14.88
N GLY A 207 10.86 1.19 -14.16
CA GLY A 207 11.34 0.06 -13.36
C GLY A 207 10.54 -0.17 -12.07
N ILE A 208 11.11 -0.95 -11.17
CA ILE A 208 10.50 -1.36 -9.89
C ILE A 208 11.02 -0.49 -8.73
N PRO A 209 10.23 -0.29 -7.65
CA PRO A 209 10.66 0.41 -6.43
C PRO A 209 11.75 -0.36 -5.68
N GLN A 210 12.38 0.25 -4.66
CA GLN A 210 13.56 -0.31 -3.99
C GLN A 210 13.28 -1.61 -3.22
N ALA A 211 12.17 -1.70 -2.49
CA ALA A 211 11.78 -2.94 -1.81
C ALA A 211 11.31 -4.04 -2.79
N SER A 212 11.27 -3.75 -4.10
CA SER A 212 10.98 -4.71 -5.15
C SER A 212 9.70 -5.50 -4.87
N VAL A 213 9.76 -6.82 -5.02
CA VAL A 213 8.61 -7.74 -4.83
C VAL A 213 8.08 -7.76 -3.40
N ASN A 214 8.82 -7.29 -2.41
CA ASN A 214 8.33 -7.22 -1.02
C ASN A 214 7.10 -6.31 -0.89
N ASN A 215 7.00 -5.26 -1.74
CA ASN A 215 5.84 -4.36 -1.76
C ASN A 215 4.52 -5.08 -2.06
N TRP A 216 4.56 -6.24 -2.75
CA TRP A 216 3.38 -7.05 -3.08
C TRP A 216 3.53 -8.53 -2.73
N GLY A 217 4.48 -8.85 -1.85
CA GLY A 217 4.77 -10.20 -1.41
C GLY A 217 3.71 -10.77 -0.46
N ALA A 218 3.56 -12.10 -0.47
CA ALA A 218 2.70 -12.81 0.47
C ALA A 218 3.35 -13.01 1.85
N GLY A 219 4.67 -12.84 1.98
CA GLY A 219 5.39 -13.08 3.22
C GLY A 219 5.10 -14.48 3.78
N PHE A 220 4.64 -14.56 5.02
CA PHE A 220 4.26 -15.83 5.65
C PHE A 220 2.81 -16.28 5.35
N LEU A 221 2.01 -15.50 4.64
CA LEU A 221 0.72 -15.96 4.11
C LEU A 221 0.93 -16.93 2.95
N PRO A 222 -0.06 -17.79 2.61
CA PRO A 222 0.06 -18.68 1.46
C PRO A 222 0.39 -17.89 0.16
N ALA A 223 1.33 -18.42 -0.62
CA ALA A 223 1.88 -17.75 -1.80
C ALA A 223 0.83 -17.36 -2.86
N VAL A 224 -0.34 -18.02 -2.86
CA VAL A 224 -1.45 -17.72 -3.76
C VAL A 224 -2.00 -16.29 -3.59
N PHE A 225 -1.77 -15.65 -2.43
CA PHE A 225 -2.21 -14.28 -2.15
C PHE A 225 -1.17 -13.21 -2.51
N GLN A 226 -0.03 -13.62 -3.07
CA GLN A 226 0.98 -12.69 -3.58
C GLN A 226 0.41 -11.88 -4.73
N GLY A 227 0.77 -10.57 -4.77
CA GLY A 227 0.42 -9.71 -5.89
C GLY A 227 1.09 -10.14 -7.19
N THR A 228 0.37 -10.01 -8.29
CA THR A 228 0.87 -10.26 -9.63
C THR A 228 1.28 -8.95 -10.29
N SER A 229 2.49 -8.90 -10.83
CA SER A 229 2.98 -7.69 -11.51
C SER A 229 2.43 -7.61 -12.94
N PHE A 230 1.79 -6.48 -13.26
CA PHE A 230 1.26 -6.14 -14.60
C PHE A 230 1.91 -4.86 -15.11
N SER A 231 1.97 -4.71 -16.44
CA SER A 231 2.34 -3.46 -17.09
C SER A 231 1.55 -3.29 -18.38
N ALA A 232 1.13 -2.07 -18.68
CA ALA A 232 0.46 -1.76 -19.94
C ALA A 232 1.41 -1.84 -21.16
N SER A 233 2.73 -1.70 -20.93
CA SER A 233 3.76 -1.74 -22.00
C SER A 233 4.42 -3.09 -22.16
N GLN A 234 4.38 -3.96 -21.16
CA GLN A 234 4.96 -5.30 -21.16
C GLN A 234 3.91 -6.30 -20.71
N PRO A 235 3.23 -6.98 -21.64
CA PRO A 235 2.30 -8.05 -21.30
C PRO A 235 2.99 -9.10 -20.41
N ILE A 236 2.20 -9.81 -19.62
CA ILE A 236 2.68 -10.89 -18.77
C ILE A 236 3.49 -11.87 -19.65
N ARG A 237 4.71 -12.19 -19.22
CA ARG A 237 5.56 -13.16 -19.90
C ARG A 237 4.86 -14.52 -19.97
N ASN A 238 5.02 -15.23 -21.09
CA ASN A 238 4.46 -16.56 -21.32
C ASN A 238 2.90 -16.62 -21.29
N LEU A 239 2.23 -15.52 -21.59
CA LEU A 239 0.76 -15.50 -21.69
C LEU A 239 0.25 -16.36 -22.86
N HIS A 240 1.05 -16.50 -23.91
CA HIS A 240 0.75 -17.34 -25.07
C HIS A 240 1.66 -18.57 -25.11
N PRO A 241 1.16 -19.75 -25.55
CA PRO A 241 1.99 -20.93 -25.76
C PRO A 241 3.13 -20.61 -26.72
N PRO A 242 4.37 -21.11 -26.46
CA PRO A 242 5.52 -20.86 -27.36
C PRO A 242 5.39 -21.60 -28.71
N ILE A 243 4.49 -22.55 -28.80
CA ILE A 243 4.21 -23.35 -30.02
C ILE A 243 2.71 -23.19 -30.32
N SER A 244 2.35 -23.00 -31.58
CA SER A 244 0.95 -22.94 -32.01
C SER A 244 0.31 -24.33 -31.82
N THR A 245 -0.30 -24.55 -30.67
CA THR A 245 -1.18 -25.69 -30.41
C THR A 245 -2.61 -25.32 -30.80
N SER A 246 -3.37 -26.31 -31.32
CA SER A 246 -4.79 -26.07 -31.56
C SER A 246 -5.53 -25.87 -30.24
N ALA A 247 -6.56 -25.03 -30.21
CA ALA A 247 -7.39 -24.81 -29.03
C ALA A 247 -7.93 -26.12 -28.43
N ALA A 248 -8.22 -27.13 -29.26
CA ALA A 248 -8.67 -28.42 -28.83
C ALA A 248 -7.56 -29.20 -28.08
N ALA A 249 -6.33 -29.16 -28.59
CA ALA A 249 -5.18 -29.82 -27.95
C ALA A 249 -4.82 -29.15 -26.63
N ASP A 250 -4.86 -27.81 -26.56
CA ASP A 250 -4.62 -27.04 -25.34
C ASP A 250 -5.67 -27.35 -24.26
N ASN A 251 -6.96 -27.36 -24.63
CA ASN A 251 -8.05 -27.73 -23.72
C ASN A 251 -7.90 -29.18 -23.21
N SER A 252 -7.52 -30.12 -24.05
CA SER A 252 -7.32 -31.52 -23.65
C SER A 252 -6.15 -31.65 -22.68
N ALA A 253 -5.04 -30.96 -22.94
CA ALA A 253 -3.88 -30.95 -22.06
C ALA A 253 -4.22 -30.33 -20.68
N ARG A 254 -4.99 -29.26 -20.66
CA ARG A 254 -5.47 -28.63 -19.40
C ARG A 254 -6.40 -29.54 -18.60
N SER A 255 -7.34 -30.23 -19.28
CA SER A 255 -8.24 -31.16 -18.61
C SER A 255 -7.49 -32.35 -18.00
N LEU A 256 -6.48 -32.86 -18.71
CA LEU A 256 -5.60 -33.90 -18.17
C LEU A 256 -4.82 -33.43 -16.96
N LEU A 257 -4.20 -32.23 -17.06
CA LEU A 257 -3.45 -31.64 -15.95
C LEU A 257 -4.35 -31.42 -14.71
N GLN A 258 -5.56 -30.91 -14.91
CA GLN A 258 -6.54 -30.73 -13.83
C GLN A 258 -6.88 -32.07 -13.15
N MET A 259 -7.12 -33.12 -13.92
CA MET A 259 -7.41 -34.44 -13.39
C MET A 259 -6.24 -35.01 -12.56
N LEU A 260 -4.99 -34.85 -13.03
CA LEU A 260 -3.77 -35.24 -12.31
C LEU A 260 -3.60 -34.44 -11.01
N ASN A 261 -3.84 -33.13 -11.06
CA ASN A 261 -3.76 -32.24 -9.92
C ASN A 261 -4.80 -32.61 -8.85
N GLU A 262 -6.04 -32.87 -9.25
CA GLU A 262 -7.11 -33.33 -8.34
C GLU A 262 -6.79 -34.67 -7.70
N GLN A 263 -6.20 -35.58 -8.46
CA GLN A 263 -5.76 -36.88 -7.93
C GLN A 263 -4.65 -36.68 -6.88
N GLN A 264 -3.69 -35.81 -7.13
CA GLN A 264 -2.61 -35.54 -6.20
C GLN A 264 -3.08 -34.83 -4.93
N LEU A 265 -4.03 -33.87 -5.05
CA LEU A 265 -4.66 -33.24 -3.89
C LEU A 265 -5.44 -34.25 -3.01
N ARG A 266 -6.14 -35.20 -3.63
CA ARG A 266 -6.83 -36.27 -2.87
C ARG A 266 -5.86 -37.16 -2.09
N GLN A 267 -4.64 -37.38 -2.61
CA GLN A 267 -3.60 -38.13 -1.93
C GLN A 267 -2.88 -37.33 -0.83
N ASN A 268 -2.87 -35.98 -0.94
CA ASN A 268 -2.21 -35.07 -0.01
C ASN A 268 -3.13 -33.93 0.45
N PRO A 269 -4.23 -34.23 1.15
CA PRO A 269 -5.30 -33.26 1.43
C PRO A 269 -4.88 -32.15 2.41
N LEU A 270 -3.76 -32.31 3.12
CA LEU A 270 -3.22 -31.35 4.07
C LEU A 270 -2.07 -30.49 3.48
N ASP A 271 -1.67 -30.75 2.23
CA ASP A 271 -0.63 -29.98 1.57
C ASP A 271 -1.21 -28.69 0.97
N SER A 272 -1.19 -27.63 1.77
CA SER A 272 -1.67 -26.30 1.37
C SER A 272 -0.80 -25.64 0.30
N GLU A 273 0.49 -25.98 0.21
CA GLU A 273 1.38 -25.43 -0.82
C GLU A 273 1.07 -26.04 -2.19
N LEU A 274 0.80 -27.35 -2.23
CA LEU A 274 0.35 -28.01 -3.46
C LEU A 274 -0.97 -27.40 -3.95
N ALA A 275 -1.95 -27.22 -3.06
CA ALA A 275 -3.24 -26.60 -3.39
C ALA A 275 -3.05 -25.16 -3.93
N ALA A 276 -2.22 -24.35 -3.28
CA ALA A 276 -1.93 -22.99 -3.71
C ALA A 276 -1.24 -22.95 -5.10
N ARG A 277 -0.31 -23.88 -5.36
CA ARG A 277 0.37 -24.00 -6.65
C ARG A 277 -0.62 -24.35 -7.76
N ILE A 278 -1.49 -25.32 -7.54
CA ILE A 278 -2.53 -25.72 -8.50
C ILE A 278 -3.45 -24.53 -8.81
N ALA A 279 -3.97 -23.86 -7.78
CA ALA A 279 -4.81 -22.68 -7.95
C ALA A 279 -4.11 -21.54 -8.74
N SER A 280 -2.80 -21.37 -8.54
CA SER A 280 -1.99 -20.41 -9.31
C SER A 280 -1.90 -20.77 -10.80
N TYR A 281 -1.71 -22.03 -11.15
CA TYR A 281 -1.69 -22.49 -12.54
C TYR A 281 -3.06 -22.37 -13.21
N GLU A 282 -4.13 -22.68 -12.50
CA GLU A 282 -5.50 -22.51 -13.00
C GLU A 282 -5.84 -21.02 -13.25
N LEU A 283 -5.44 -20.15 -12.32
CA LEU A 283 -5.58 -18.71 -12.50
C LEU A 283 -4.77 -18.24 -13.72
N ALA A 284 -3.51 -18.66 -13.86
CA ALA A 284 -2.68 -18.33 -15.02
C ALA A 284 -3.33 -18.77 -16.34
N ALA A 285 -3.97 -19.93 -16.38
CA ALA A 285 -4.73 -20.40 -17.54
C ALA A 285 -5.94 -19.50 -17.88
N ARG A 286 -6.73 -19.07 -16.87
CA ARG A 286 -7.85 -18.13 -17.06
C ARG A 286 -7.35 -16.75 -17.49
N MET A 287 -6.19 -16.30 -17.00
CA MET A 287 -5.58 -15.02 -17.36
C MET A 287 -5.19 -14.95 -18.84
N GLN A 288 -4.85 -16.06 -19.49
CA GLN A 288 -4.46 -16.08 -20.90
C GLN A 288 -5.55 -15.48 -21.82
N THR A 289 -6.82 -15.59 -21.45
CA THR A 289 -7.94 -15.00 -22.19
C THR A 289 -8.34 -13.62 -21.70
N SER A 290 -8.19 -13.35 -20.41
CA SER A 290 -8.69 -12.13 -19.78
C SER A 290 -7.70 -10.98 -19.87
N VAL A 291 -6.40 -11.25 -19.67
CA VAL A 291 -5.37 -10.20 -19.62
C VAL A 291 -5.18 -9.47 -20.94
N PRO A 292 -5.12 -10.12 -22.13
CA PRO A 292 -4.98 -9.41 -23.39
C PRO A 292 -6.09 -8.36 -23.60
N ARG A 293 -7.32 -8.68 -23.21
CA ARG A 293 -8.48 -7.76 -23.34
C ARG A 293 -8.38 -6.54 -22.42
N ILE A 294 -7.69 -6.66 -21.29
CA ILE A 294 -7.53 -5.57 -20.31
C ILE A 294 -6.33 -4.71 -20.67
N THR A 295 -5.25 -5.30 -21.17
CA THR A 295 -4.02 -4.58 -21.53
C THR A 295 -4.10 -3.94 -22.92
N ASP A 296 -4.97 -4.41 -23.79
CA ASP A 296 -5.22 -3.79 -25.10
C ASP A 296 -6.03 -2.49 -24.94
N LEU A 297 -5.34 -1.36 -25.04
CA LEU A 297 -5.93 -0.03 -24.94
C LEU A 297 -6.52 0.49 -26.25
N SER A 298 -6.49 -0.28 -27.34
CA SER A 298 -7.03 0.13 -28.65
C SER A 298 -8.54 0.41 -28.63
N SER A 299 -9.25 -0.16 -27.66
CA SER A 299 -10.68 0.07 -27.42
C SER A 299 -11.01 1.36 -26.65
N GLU A 300 -9.99 2.06 -26.11
CA GLU A 300 -10.22 3.35 -25.43
C GLU A 300 -10.52 4.46 -26.44
N SER A 301 -11.43 5.37 -26.07
CA SER A 301 -11.71 6.53 -26.89
C SER A 301 -10.51 7.49 -26.95
N SER A 302 -10.38 8.24 -28.05
CA SER A 302 -9.38 9.30 -28.16
C SER A 302 -9.52 10.34 -27.03
N HIS A 303 -10.74 10.62 -26.59
CA HIS A 303 -10.99 11.49 -25.44
C HIS A 303 -10.37 10.93 -24.15
N THR A 304 -10.56 9.63 -23.87
CA THR A 304 -9.96 8.98 -22.71
C THR A 304 -8.43 9.03 -22.79
N LEU A 305 -7.85 8.63 -23.92
CA LEU A 305 -6.39 8.62 -24.09
C LEU A 305 -5.79 10.01 -23.88
N SER A 306 -6.41 11.05 -24.45
CA SER A 306 -5.96 12.44 -24.31
C SER A 306 -6.15 12.98 -22.88
N MET A 307 -7.25 12.66 -22.20
CA MET A 307 -7.51 13.05 -20.80
C MET A 307 -6.38 12.56 -19.88
N TYR A 308 -5.93 11.32 -20.09
CA TYR A 308 -4.80 10.76 -19.34
C TYR A 308 -3.42 11.23 -19.86
N GLY A 309 -3.34 11.73 -21.12
CA GLY A 309 -2.08 11.99 -21.81
C GLY A 309 -1.36 10.72 -22.27
N ALA A 310 -2.12 9.64 -22.53
CA ALA A 310 -1.62 8.33 -22.92
C ALA A 310 -1.21 8.26 -24.40
N ASP A 311 -1.68 9.20 -25.22
CA ASP A 311 -1.45 9.34 -26.66
C ASP A 311 -0.41 10.38 -27.03
N ASP A 312 0.26 11.00 -26.05
CA ASP A 312 1.29 12.02 -26.29
C ASP A 312 2.62 11.39 -26.71
N PRO A 313 3.04 11.52 -27.99
CA PRO A 313 4.30 10.96 -28.45
C PRO A 313 5.51 11.76 -28.00
N SER A 314 5.33 13.00 -27.57
CA SER A 314 6.41 13.89 -27.15
C SER A 314 6.95 13.55 -25.76
N ASP A 315 6.15 12.85 -24.94
CA ASP A 315 6.56 12.40 -23.59
C ASP A 315 6.22 10.91 -23.38
N PRO A 316 7.03 10.01 -23.93
CA PRO A 316 6.76 8.57 -23.88
C PRO A 316 6.76 8.01 -22.45
N ILE A 317 7.47 8.63 -21.51
CA ILE A 317 7.49 8.19 -20.10
C ILE A 317 6.17 8.53 -19.42
N ARG A 318 5.68 9.77 -19.57
CA ARG A 318 4.36 10.15 -19.08
C ARG A 318 3.25 9.33 -19.73
N ALA A 319 3.29 9.17 -21.04
CA ALA A 319 2.34 8.34 -21.78
C ALA A 319 2.36 6.89 -21.30
N GLY A 320 3.52 6.33 -20.97
CA GLY A 320 3.66 4.99 -20.38
C GLY A 320 3.00 4.91 -19.00
N TYR A 321 3.22 5.88 -18.13
CA TYR A 321 2.55 5.94 -16.83
C TYR A 321 1.05 6.16 -16.96
N ALA A 322 0.61 6.99 -17.91
CA ALA A 322 -0.79 7.21 -18.22
C ALA A 322 -1.50 5.91 -18.65
N ARG A 323 -0.85 5.08 -19.48
CA ARG A 323 -1.36 3.75 -19.84
C ARG A 323 -1.46 2.81 -18.64
N ASN A 324 -0.51 2.87 -17.71
CA ASN A 324 -0.59 2.14 -16.45
C ASN A 324 -1.77 2.64 -15.58
N CYS A 325 -2.07 3.93 -15.57
CA CYS A 325 -3.25 4.49 -14.91
C CYS A 325 -4.56 3.97 -15.54
N ILE A 326 -4.64 3.92 -16.87
CA ILE A 326 -5.81 3.34 -17.57
C ILE A 326 -5.94 1.84 -17.24
N LEU A 327 -4.82 1.10 -17.21
CA LEU A 327 -4.79 -0.31 -16.81
C LEU A 327 -5.32 -0.48 -15.38
N ALA A 328 -4.89 0.37 -14.43
CA ALA A 328 -5.38 0.35 -13.06
C ALA A 328 -6.90 0.54 -12.99
N ARG A 329 -7.45 1.52 -13.72
CA ARG A 329 -8.90 1.74 -13.82
C ARG A 329 -9.63 0.51 -14.36
N ARG A 330 -9.11 -0.11 -15.43
CA ARG A 330 -9.71 -1.31 -16.03
C ARG A 330 -9.70 -2.51 -15.08
N LEU A 331 -8.64 -2.68 -14.31
CA LEU A 331 -8.56 -3.73 -13.29
C LEU A 331 -9.63 -3.54 -12.20
N ILE A 332 -9.80 -2.30 -11.71
CA ILE A 332 -10.87 -1.94 -10.76
C ILE A 332 -12.25 -2.20 -11.39
N GLU A 333 -12.48 -1.76 -12.61
CA GLU A 333 -13.72 -1.97 -13.36
C GLU A 333 -14.07 -3.46 -13.54
N GLN A 334 -13.04 -4.31 -13.62
CA GLN A 334 -13.19 -5.77 -13.67
C GLN A 334 -13.26 -6.43 -12.29
N GLY A 335 -13.31 -5.66 -11.19
CA GLY A 335 -13.48 -6.18 -9.83
C GLY A 335 -12.22 -6.73 -9.19
N VAL A 336 -11.03 -6.32 -9.63
CA VAL A 336 -9.78 -6.63 -8.93
C VAL A 336 -9.80 -5.93 -7.57
N ARG A 337 -9.58 -6.68 -6.50
CA ARG A 337 -9.75 -6.23 -5.11
C ARG A 337 -8.73 -5.18 -4.69
N PHE A 338 -7.47 -5.39 -5.04
CA PHE A 338 -6.38 -4.51 -4.63
C PHE A 338 -5.44 -4.22 -5.81
N VAL A 339 -5.27 -2.94 -6.13
CA VAL A 339 -4.35 -2.48 -7.17
C VAL A 339 -3.33 -1.53 -6.55
N GLN A 340 -2.05 -1.79 -6.75
CA GLN A 340 -0.95 -0.94 -6.31
C GLN A 340 -0.21 -0.41 -7.54
N LEU A 341 -0.34 0.89 -7.80
CA LEU A 341 0.27 1.60 -8.91
C LEU A 341 1.47 2.39 -8.41
N PHE A 342 2.65 2.13 -8.96
CA PHE A 342 3.87 2.82 -8.57
C PHE A 342 4.20 3.98 -9.51
N ASN A 343 4.60 5.10 -8.91
CA ASN A 343 5.21 6.23 -9.57
C ASN A 343 6.60 6.45 -8.98
N GLY A 344 7.62 6.01 -9.71
CA GLY A 344 9.00 6.01 -9.27
C GLY A 344 9.61 4.61 -9.27
N ALA A 345 10.84 4.51 -9.79
CA ALA A 345 11.63 3.30 -9.85
C ALA A 345 12.94 3.48 -9.06
N TYR A 346 13.50 2.39 -8.56
CA TYR A 346 14.78 2.47 -7.85
C TYR A 346 15.91 2.91 -8.79
N ALA A 347 16.53 4.01 -8.44
CA ALA A 347 17.80 4.48 -9.04
C ALA A 347 18.48 5.47 -8.10
N SER A 348 19.78 5.43 -8.06
CA SER A 348 20.57 6.40 -7.27
C SER A 348 20.29 7.83 -7.66
N ALA A 349 20.29 8.72 -6.67
CA ALA A 349 20.19 10.18 -6.83
C ALA A 349 18.88 10.69 -7.48
N GLY A 350 17.74 10.02 -7.24
CA GLY A 350 16.41 10.51 -7.62
C GLY A 350 16.13 10.63 -9.12
N LYS A 351 16.94 10.00 -9.96
CA LYS A 351 16.78 10.11 -11.43
C LYS A 351 15.49 9.47 -11.93
N LEU A 352 15.01 8.40 -11.27
CA LEU A 352 13.83 7.66 -11.68
C LEU A 352 12.71 7.68 -10.62
N ASN A 353 12.92 8.36 -9.49
CA ASN A 353 12.00 8.44 -8.36
C ASN A 353 12.05 9.81 -7.68
N TRP A 354 11.33 9.99 -6.58
CA TRP A 354 11.19 11.24 -5.84
C TRP A 354 12.36 11.54 -4.88
N ASP A 355 13.45 10.79 -4.93
CA ASP A 355 14.60 10.92 -4.03
C ASP A 355 15.49 12.14 -4.35
N GLY A 356 14.95 13.32 -4.12
CA GLY A 356 15.52 14.61 -4.50
C GLY A 356 16.59 15.16 -3.55
N HIS A 357 17.76 14.53 -3.46
CA HIS A 357 18.91 14.97 -2.66
C HIS A 357 19.73 16.12 -3.29
N GLN A 358 19.69 16.24 -4.60
CA GLN A 358 20.36 17.29 -5.38
C GLN A 358 19.33 17.89 -6.34
N ALA A 359 19.58 18.90 -7.08
CA ALA A 359 18.73 19.38 -8.17
C ALA A 359 17.21 19.07 -8.03
N LEU A 360 16.64 19.27 -6.81
CA LEU A 360 15.29 18.85 -6.46
C LEU A 360 14.25 19.41 -7.41
N ARG A 361 14.41 20.69 -7.79
CA ARG A 361 13.47 21.36 -8.69
C ARG A 361 13.38 20.68 -10.05
N GLU A 362 14.54 20.42 -10.67
CA GLU A 362 14.62 19.81 -11.99
C GLU A 362 14.08 18.36 -11.98
N GLN A 363 14.38 17.62 -10.91
CA GLN A 363 13.86 16.24 -10.74
C GLN A 363 12.35 16.24 -10.55
N TYR A 364 11.84 17.15 -9.72
CA TYR A 364 10.40 17.21 -9.42
C TYR A 364 9.58 17.77 -10.59
N ASP A 365 10.15 18.63 -11.44
CA ASP A 365 9.50 19.03 -12.70
C ASP A 365 9.25 17.81 -13.61
N VAL A 366 10.19 16.85 -13.64
CA VAL A 366 10.02 15.59 -14.38
C VAL A 366 8.97 14.68 -13.72
N HIS A 367 9.10 14.41 -12.42
CA HIS A 367 8.23 13.47 -11.73
C HIS A 367 6.80 13.99 -11.57
N GLY A 368 6.63 15.28 -11.27
CA GLY A 368 5.34 15.95 -11.21
C GLY A 368 4.59 15.88 -12.53
N ARG A 369 5.27 16.16 -13.64
CA ARG A 369 4.70 16.06 -14.99
C ARG A 369 4.24 14.64 -15.34
N ILE A 370 5.02 13.61 -14.95
CA ILE A 370 4.67 12.21 -15.18
C ILE A 370 3.44 11.81 -14.36
N MET A 371 3.34 12.28 -13.11
CA MET A 371 2.37 11.80 -12.13
C MET A 371 1.04 12.57 -12.16
N ASP A 372 1.07 13.90 -12.24
CA ASP A 372 -0.08 14.76 -11.93
C ASP A 372 -1.29 14.54 -12.85
N GLN A 373 -1.13 14.77 -14.16
CA GLN A 373 -2.24 14.64 -15.12
C GLN A 373 -2.80 13.20 -15.16
N PRO A 374 -1.99 12.13 -15.31
CA PRO A 374 -2.52 10.79 -15.41
C PRO A 374 -3.23 10.32 -14.13
N THR A 375 -2.69 10.67 -12.95
CA THR A 375 -3.32 10.32 -11.67
C THR A 375 -4.63 11.08 -11.46
N ALA A 376 -4.67 12.37 -11.80
CA ALA A 376 -5.91 13.15 -11.74
C ALA A 376 -6.96 12.62 -12.73
N ALA A 377 -6.54 12.22 -13.94
CA ALA A 377 -7.42 11.60 -14.92
C ALA A 377 -7.99 10.27 -14.41
N LEU A 378 -7.17 9.44 -13.77
CA LEU A 378 -7.58 8.18 -13.14
C LEU A 378 -8.69 8.41 -12.11
N ILE A 379 -8.54 9.38 -11.21
CA ILE A 379 -9.55 9.70 -10.19
C ILE A 379 -10.83 10.23 -10.84
N ARG A 380 -10.72 11.11 -11.85
CA ARG A 380 -11.88 11.64 -12.60
C ARG A 380 -12.62 10.53 -13.33
N ASP A 381 -11.91 9.63 -14.00
CA ASP A 381 -12.51 8.53 -14.78
C ASP A 381 -13.24 7.55 -13.86
N LEU A 382 -12.63 7.19 -12.69
CA LEU A 382 -13.32 6.41 -11.66
C LEU A 382 -14.59 7.10 -11.18
N LYS A 383 -14.55 8.42 -10.94
CA LYS A 383 -15.71 9.21 -10.51
C LYS A 383 -16.80 9.25 -11.58
N GLN A 384 -16.43 9.52 -12.85
CA GLN A 384 -17.37 9.59 -13.98
C GLN A 384 -18.08 8.26 -14.27
N ARG A 385 -17.39 7.13 -13.98
CA ARG A 385 -17.95 5.78 -14.15
C ARG A 385 -18.72 5.28 -12.93
N GLY A 386 -18.81 6.06 -11.85
CA GLY A 386 -19.43 5.63 -10.59
C GLY A 386 -18.57 4.62 -9.79
N LEU A 387 -17.36 4.31 -10.24
CA LEU A 387 -16.48 3.33 -9.60
C LEU A 387 -15.82 3.89 -8.31
N LEU A 388 -15.71 5.21 -8.18
CA LEU A 388 -15.11 5.87 -7.03
C LEU A 388 -15.95 5.68 -5.75
N GLU A 389 -17.24 5.44 -5.87
CA GLU A 389 -18.16 5.20 -4.75
C GLU A 389 -17.82 3.90 -3.98
N ASP A 390 -17.30 2.89 -4.70
CA ASP A 390 -16.90 1.58 -4.16
C ASP A 390 -15.38 1.40 -4.06
N THR A 391 -14.59 2.38 -4.53
CA THR A 391 -13.13 2.31 -4.59
C THR A 391 -12.49 3.33 -3.66
N LEU A 392 -11.69 2.85 -2.71
CA LEU A 392 -10.78 3.69 -1.94
C LEU A 392 -9.51 3.94 -2.75
N VAL A 393 -9.21 5.21 -3.03
CA VAL A 393 -7.95 5.63 -3.66
C VAL A 393 -7.05 6.26 -2.60
N VAL A 394 -5.81 5.78 -2.49
CA VAL A 394 -4.79 6.26 -1.54
C VAL A 394 -3.56 6.69 -2.31
N TRP A 395 -3.25 7.99 -2.31
CA TRP A 395 -1.96 8.52 -2.74
C TRP A 395 -1.03 8.60 -1.53
N CYS A 396 0.16 8.02 -1.60
CA CYS A 396 1.10 7.98 -0.49
C CYS A 396 2.56 7.91 -0.97
N THR A 397 3.46 8.05 -0.01
CA THR A 397 4.89 7.86 -0.12
C THR A 397 5.42 7.26 1.17
N GLU A 398 6.65 6.74 1.22
CA GLU A 398 7.18 5.98 2.36
C GLU A 398 7.65 6.84 3.53
N PHE A 399 8.05 8.11 3.28
CA PHE A 399 8.32 9.17 4.26
C PHE A 399 8.40 10.52 3.55
N GLY A 400 8.66 11.60 4.29
CA GLY A 400 8.77 12.96 3.77
C GLY A 400 10.20 13.45 3.59
N ARG A 401 10.34 14.76 3.42
CA ARG A 401 11.63 15.45 3.24
C ARG A 401 11.84 16.54 4.27
N MET A 402 13.12 16.75 4.64
CA MET A 402 13.55 17.79 5.56
C MET A 402 13.18 19.19 5.06
N PRO A 403 12.88 20.16 5.96
CA PRO A 403 12.61 21.55 5.59
C PRO A 403 13.87 22.34 5.19
N MET A 404 15.04 21.75 5.24
CA MET A 404 16.30 22.34 4.81
C MET A 404 16.89 21.61 3.61
N PHE A 405 17.72 22.32 2.84
CA PHE A 405 18.58 21.67 1.88
C PHE A 405 19.79 21.01 2.56
N GLN A 406 20.35 20.01 1.94
CA GLN A 406 21.63 19.47 2.32
C GLN A 406 22.72 20.50 2.05
N LYS A 407 23.73 20.56 2.93
CA LYS A 407 24.82 21.55 2.79
C LYS A 407 25.58 21.35 1.48
N GLY A 408 25.56 22.36 0.65
CA GLY A 408 26.22 22.34 -0.66
C GLY A 408 25.41 21.67 -1.78
N ALA A 409 24.14 21.36 -1.53
CA ALA A 409 23.23 20.78 -2.54
C ALA A 409 21.90 21.57 -2.58
N PHE A 410 21.15 21.43 -3.68
CA PHE A 410 19.80 21.99 -3.85
C PHE A 410 18.74 20.88 -3.76
N GLY A 411 18.81 20.09 -2.69
CA GLY A 411 17.89 19.00 -2.43
C GLY A 411 17.71 18.76 -0.95
N ARG A 412 16.69 17.97 -0.59
CA ARG A 412 16.26 17.73 0.78
C ARG A 412 16.62 16.32 1.21
N ASP A 413 17.13 16.17 2.43
CA ASP A 413 17.36 14.88 3.06
C ASP A 413 16.04 14.22 3.54
N HIS A 414 16.10 12.99 3.97
CA HIS A 414 14.99 12.15 4.41
C HIS A 414 14.37 12.64 5.72
N ASN A 415 13.06 12.64 5.80
CA ASN A 415 12.31 13.00 7.00
C ASN A 415 11.19 12.03 7.32
N PRO A 416 11.35 11.11 8.28
CA PRO A 416 10.31 10.18 8.67
C PRO A 416 9.33 10.76 9.70
N GLN A 417 9.53 12.00 10.18
CA GLN A 417 8.80 12.56 11.33
C GLN A 417 7.49 13.25 10.97
N GLY A 418 7.24 13.47 9.68
CA GLY A 418 5.99 14.09 9.20
C GLY A 418 5.91 14.09 7.69
N PHE A 419 4.87 13.44 7.14
CA PHE A 419 4.59 13.46 5.70
C PHE A 419 3.09 13.29 5.43
N THR A 420 2.69 13.51 4.19
CA THR A 420 1.28 13.58 3.81
C THR A 420 0.87 12.35 2.98
N ALA A 421 -0.30 11.77 3.33
CA ALA A 421 -1.08 10.94 2.44
C ALA A 421 -2.38 11.64 2.06
N VAL A 422 -2.91 11.29 0.88
CA VAL A 422 -4.18 11.83 0.35
C VAL A 422 -5.11 10.67 0.03
N LEU A 423 -6.34 10.72 0.52
CA LEU A 423 -7.34 9.68 0.31
C LEU A 423 -8.58 10.26 -0.36
N THR A 424 -9.25 9.45 -1.18
CA THR A 424 -10.54 9.81 -1.80
C THR A 424 -11.35 8.56 -2.12
N GLY A 425 -12.63 8.75 -2.36
CA GLY A 425 -13.54 7.67 -2.76
C GLY A 425 -14.26 7.03 -1.58
N ALA A 426 -14.53 5.74 -1.70
CA ALA A 426 -15.40 4.97 -0.83
C ALA A 426 -15.16 5.20 0.67
N GLY A 427 -16.16 5.75 1.37
CA GLY A 427 -16.14 5.96 2.81
C GLY A 427 -15.25 7.11 3.30
N ILE A 428 -14.62 7.88 2.40
CA ILE A 428 -13.81 9.05 2.73
C ILE A 428 -14.67 10.31 2.72
N ARG A 429 -14.54 11.13 3.75
CA ARG A 429 -15.14 12.46 3.82
C ARG A 429 -14.34 13.45 2.99
N PRO A 430 -14.93 14.06 1.94
CA PRO A 430 -14.20 14.95 1.05
C PRO A 430 -13.91 16.31 1.68
N GLY A 431 -12.88 17.01 1.18
CA GLY A 431 -12.56 18.40 1.54
C GLY A 431 -11.96 18.57 2.95
N VAL A 432 -11.51 17.51 3.62
CA VAL A 432 -11.00 17.59 5.00
C VAL A 432 -9.47 17.48 5.07
N SER A 433 -8.91 18.08 6.14
CA SER A 433 -7.51 17.91 6.51
C SER A 433 -7.42 17.40 7.94
N TYR A 434 -6.57 16.40 8.17
CA TYR A 434 -6.36 15.77 9.46
C TYR A 434 -4.90 15.92 9.89
N GLY A 435 -4.75 16.41 11.11
CA GLY A 435 -3.48 16.65 11.75
C GLY A 435 -2.66 17.80 11.15
N GLN A 436 -1.61 18.18 11.86
CA GLN A 436 -0.70 19.26 11.43
C GLN A 436 0.75 18.89 11.72
N THR A 437 1.64 19.20 10.80
CA THR A 437 3.08 19.29 11.07
C THR A 437 3.40 20.65 11.67
N ASP A 438 4.59 20.79 12.26
CA ASP A 438 5.04 22.06 12.82
C ASP A 438 5.11 23.16 11.75
N GLU A 439 5.41 24.39 12.18
CA GLU A 439 5.37 25.58 11.33
C GLU A 439 6.31 25.53 10.12
N ILE A 440 7.34 24.69 10.18
CA ILE A 440 8.31 24.50 9.09
C ILE A 440 8.13 23.16 8.36
N GLY A 441 7.18 22.30 8.79
CA GLY A 441 6.89 21.01 8.17
C GLY A 441 7.92 19.93 8.46
N PHE A 442 8.62 20.04 9.61
CA PHE A 442 9.63 19.08 10.01
C PHE A 442 9.03 17.85 10.69
N LYS A 443 8.15 18.04 11.67
CA LYS A 443 7.55 16.95 12.45
C LYS A 443 6.06 17.10 12.62
N ALA A 444 5.35 15.99 12.71
CA ALA A 444 3.95 15.94 13.11
C ALA A 444 3.81 16.41 14.57
N VAL A 445 2.88 17.34 14.85
CA VAL A 445 2.68 17.95 16.17
C VAL A 445 1.25 17.86 16.68
N GLN A 446 0.27 17.69 15.79
CA GLN A 446 -1.14 17.53 16.15
C GLN A 446 -1.70 16.30 15.45
N ASP A 447 -2.45 15.47 16.19
CA ASP A 447 -3.07 14.26 15.66
C ASP A 447 -2.06 13.36 14.92
N VAL A 448 -0.92 13.11 15.57
CA VAL A 448 0.19 12.34 15.00
C VAL A 448 -0.27 10.94 14.64
N SER A 449 -0.02 10.54 13.41
CA SER A 449 -0.42 9.27 12.85
C SER A 449 0.77 8.47 12.35
N SER A 450 0.64 7.18 12.30
CA SER A 450 1.64 6.26 11.76
C SER A 450 1.14 5.56 10.50
N VAL A 451 2.04 4.88 9.82
CA VAL A 451 1.68 3.96 8.73
C VAL A 451 0.68 2.88 9.21
N HIS A 452 0.77 2.44 10.48
CA HIS A 452 -0.19 1.48 11.01
C HIS A 452 -1.62 2.04 11.10
N ASP A 453 -1.77 3.35 11.36
CA ASP A 453 -3.08 4.00 11.43
C ASP A 453 -3.70 4.12 10.02
N LEU A 454 -2.87 4.42 9.01
CA LEU A 454 -3.30 4.37 7.61
C LEU A 454 -3.76 2.96 7.22
N ASN A 455 -2.95 1.94 7.52
CA ASN A 455 -3.28 0.54 7.21
C ASN A 455 -4.54 0.06 7.97
N ALA A 456 -4.69 0.43 9.25
CA ALA A 456 -5.89 0.15 10.04
C ALA A 456 -7.15 0.78 9.41
N THR A 457 -7.03 2.02 8.93
CA THR A 457 -8.13 2.76 8.29
C THR A 457 -8.52 2.11 6.95
N ILE A 458 -7.55 1.70 6.13
CA ILE A 458 -7.80 0.97 4.88
C ILE A 458 -8.54 -0.35 5.17
N LEU A 459 -8.06 -1.14 6.14
CA LEU A 459 -8.73 -2.38 6.53
C LEU A 459 -10.16 -2.14 7.03
N HIS A 460 -10.36 -1.12 7.86
CA HIS A 460 -11.69 -0.75 8.37
C HIS A 460 -12.68 -0.43 7.25
N LEU A 461 -12.27 0.39 6.27
CA LEU A 461 -13.10 0.74 5.12
C LEU A 461 -13.48 -0.49 4.28
N LEU A 462 -12.63 -1.52 4.23
CA LEU A 462 -12.89 -2.80 3.59
C LEU A 462 -13.76 -3.76 4.46
N GLY A 463 -14.23 -3.33 5.63
CA GLY A 463 -15.02 -4.16 6.54
C GLY A 463 -14.18 -5.15 7.36
N LEU A 464 -12.89 -4.90 7.51
CA LEU A 464 -11.96 -5.72 8.28
C LEU A 464 -11.60 -5.04 9.60
N ASP A 465 -11.71 -5.79 10.69
CA ASP A 465 -11.20 -5.36 11.99
C ASP A 465 -9.72 -5.70 12.09
N HIS A 466 -8.87 -4.70 12.01
CA HIS A 466 -7.41 -4.85 12.03
C HIS A 466 -6.87 -5.42 13.34
N THR A 467 -7.62 -5.31 14.45
CA THR A 467 -7.24 -5.86 15.75
C THR A 467 -7.55 -7.35 15.87
N ARG A 468 -8.54 -7.82 15.10
CA ARG A 468 -9.02 -9.20 15.12
C ARG A 468 -8.50 -10.05 13.96
N LEU A 469 -8.20 -9.43 12.80
CA LEU A 469 -7.68 -10.13 11.62
C LEU A 469 -6.26 -10.65 11.90
N THR A 470 -6.14 -11.95 12.11
CA THR A 470 -4.89 -12.60 12.52
C THR A 470 -4.55 -13.82 11.68
N PHE A 471 -3.25 -14.02 11.44
CA PHE A 471 -2.69 -15.26 10.91
C PHE A 471 -1.68 -15.84 11.88
N ARG A 472 -1.80 -17.13 12.19
CA ARG A 472 -0.89 -17.80 13.12
C ARG A 472 0.39 -18.22 12.42
N HIS A 473 1.50 -17.53 12.71
CA HIS A 473 2.82 -17.81 12.17
C HIS A 473 3.83 -18.04 13.29
N ASN A 474 4.57 -19.14 13.27
CA ASN A 474 5.56 -19.53 14.29
C ASN A 474 5.02 -19.44 15.73
N GLY A 475 3.78 -19.88 15.93
CA GLY A 475 3.13 -19.88 17.24
C GLY A 475 2.54 -18.56 17.71
N VAL A 476 2.73 -17.46 16.95
CA VAL A 476 2.23 -16.11 17.27
C VAL A 476 1.08 -15.73 16.34
N ALA A 477 0.02 -15.15 16.89
CA ALA A 477 -1.05 -14.52 16.10
C ALA A 477 -0.54 -13.18 15.57
N ARG A 478 -0.21 -13.13 14.27
CA ARG A 478 0.32 -11.95 13.59
C ARG A 478 -0.80 -11.11 12.99
N ARG A 479 -0.63 -9.79 13.00
CA ARG A 479 -1.52 -8.81 12.38
C ARG A 479 -0.71 -7.88 11.48
N LEU A 480 -1.35 -7.30 10.45
CA LEU A 480 -0.73 -6.27 9.61
C LEU A 480 -0.26 -5.07 10.43
N THR A 481 -1.05 -4.65 11.40
CA THR A 481 -0.78 -3.48 12.23
C THR A 481 0.01 -3.79 13.51
N ASP A 482 0.45 -5.02 13.68
CA ASP A 482 1.13 -5.49 14.90
C ASP A 482 0.27 -5.19 16.16
N VAL A 483 0.81 -4.50 17.16
CA VAL A 483 0.10 -4.02 18.35
C VAL A 483 -0.38 -2.58 18.23
N HIS A 484 -0.20 -1.96 17.06
CA HIS A 484 -0.48 -0.57 16.76
C HIS A 484 -1.73 -0.42 15.90
N GLY A 485 -2.01 0.81 15.51
CA GLY A 485 -3.06 1.19 14.57
C GLY A 485 -4.29 1.74 15.26
N HIS A 486 -4.65 2.95 14.86
CA HIS A 486 -5.92 3.61 15.19
C HIS A 486 -6.63 4.00 13.90
N ILE A 487 -7.94 3.87 13.89
CA ILE A 487 -8.73 4.28 12.74
C ILE A 487 -8.80 5.80 12.72
N LEU A 488 -8.47 6.41 11.60
CA LEU A 488 -8.49 7.86 11.39
C LEU A 488 -9.94 8.35 11.21
N GLN A 489 -10.76 8.26 12.27
CA GLN A 489 -12.18 8.55 12.24
C GLN A 489 -12.54 9.92 11.64
N PRO A 490 -11.79 11.02 11.87
CA PRO A 490 -12.15 12.34 11.35
C PRO A 490 -12.16 12.44 9.81
N ILE A 491 -11.49 11.55 9.11
CA ILE A 491 -11.50 11.51 7.62
C ILE A 491 -12.56 10.58 7.03
N LEU A 492 -13.35 9.89 7.87
CA LEU A 492 -14.40 8.97 7.43
C LEU A 492 -15.75 9.65 7.28
N ALA A 493 -16.55 9.16 6.28
CA ALA A 493 -17.90 9.62 5.99
C ALA A 493 -18.98 8.82 6.74
#